data_b9901aeb6371ec336aff699ece29a10b
#
_entry.id   b9901aeb6371ec336aff699ece29a10b
#
_cell.length_a   1.000
_cell.length_b   1.000
_cell.length_c   1.000
_cell.angle_alpha   90.00
_cell.angle_beta   90.00
_cell.angle_gamma   90.00
#
_symmetry.space_group_name_H-M   'P 1'
#
loop_
_entity.id
_entity.type
_entity.pdbx_description
1 polymer ?
#
loop_
_entity_poly.entity_id
_entity_poly.type
_entity_poly.pdbx_seq_one_letter_code
_entity_poly.pdbx_strand_id
1 'polypeptide(L)'
;ENHDVGLTTYTVTEFLITGLDDVQHPKLVGAAILFVLFLILIGSITNICVIAFNKPLHTPMYFFICSLATVDIVYTSGISVTMLNVLLGEERRVPYAPCMIQCFLFNLGSAMEPFAIALMAYDRLIAISYPLRYQTILTNTNVCLLIIATWAVGCIFASLLTGLVNNLPFCGSNKLQYSFCEYAALVRAACVNPTFYFSVASTVATTILWVNLILDYIIVAVLKVASTKGSLKTLSICSGQLIIIALYILPRICFYLSSNIGIRFSTDLRIVIIMLYSLLPSKITLLIFCFKSKDIKQTLIKRFKRFKR
;
A
#
# COMPACT_ATOMS: atom_id res chain seq x y z
N GLU A 1 -20.55 -30.46 38.12
CA GLU A 1 -19.09 -30.68 37.99
C GLU A 1 -18.59 -29.70 36.91
N ASN A 2 -18.14 -28.51 37.38
CA ASN A 2 -17.55 -27.48 36.52
C ASN A 2 -16.13 -27.93 36.15
N HIS A 3 -15.92 -28.33 34.94
CA HIS A 3 -14.58 -28.41 34.34
C HIS A 3 -14.16 -26.99 33.92
N ASP A 4 -13.55 -26.25 34.84
CA ASP A 4 -12.67 -25.14 34.53
C ASP A 4 -11.44 -25.74 33.79
N VAL A 5 -11.52 -25.76 32.47
CA VAL A 5 -10.34 -25.95 31.62
C VAL A 5 -9.51 -24.68 31.77
N GLY A 6 -8.53 -24.70 32.66
CA GLY A 6 -7.55 -23.64 32.83
C GLY A 6 -6.89 -23.34 31.50
N LEU A 7 -7.31 -22.27 30.88
CA LEU A 7 -6.72 -21.73 29.69
C LEU A 7 -5.37 -21.11 30.08
N THR A 8 -4.31 -21.94 30.10
CA THR A 8 -2.95 -21.42 30.24
C THR A 8 -2.65 -20.54 29.02
N THR A 9 -2.77 -19.25 29.22
CA THR A 9 -2.33 -18.25 28.24
C THR A 9 -0.81 -18.36 28.10
N TYR A 10 -0.37 -19.07 27.05
CA TYR A 10 1.03 -19.11 26.67
C TYR A 10 1.38 -17.76 26.05
N THR A 11 2.34 -17.06 26.64
CA THR A 11 2.94 -15.88 26.01
C THR A 11 3.75 -16.34 24.82
N VAL A 12 3.23 -16.08 23.60
CA VAL A 12 3.94 -16.37 22.36
C VAL A 12 5.11 -15.40 22.23
N THR A 13 6.32 -15.94 22.23
CA THR A 13 7.55 -15.15 22.04
C THR A 13 7.98 -15.06 20.59
N GLU A 14 7.57 -16.03 19.77
CA GLU A 14 7.96 -16.14 18.37
C GLU A 14 6.89 -16.85 17.52
N PHE A 15 6.81 -16.50 16.24
CA PHE A 15 5.95 -17.14 15.25
C PHE A 15 6.77 -17.94 14.22
N LEU A 16 6.28 -19.09 13.81
CA LEU A 16 6.85 -19.93 12.74
C LEU A 16 6.10 -19.64 11.43
N ILE A 17 6.81 -19.13 10.43
CA ILE A 17 6.25 -18.84 9.11
C ILE A 17 6.32 -20.07 8.22
N THR A 18 5.15 -20.57 7.77
CA THR A 18 5.02 -21.78 6.93
C THR A 18 4.39 -21.50 5.56
N GLY A 19 4.08 -20.25 5.24
CA GLY A 19 3.32 -19.90 4.04
C GLY A 19 4.01 -20.14 2.69
N LEU A 20 5.29 -20.51 2.68
CA LEU A 20 6.03 -20.87 1.46
C LEU A 20 6.27 -22.38 1.33
N ASP A 21 5.76 -23.20 2.26
CA ASP A 21 6.00 -24.66 2.27
C ASP A 21 5.20 -25.40 1.19
N ASP A 22 4.01 -24.88 0.85
CA ASP A 22 3.11 -25.47 -0.15
C ASP A 22 3.48 -25.05 -1.60
N VAL A 23 4.46 -24.18 -1.77
CA VAL A 23 4.90 -23.68 -3.09
C VAL A 23 5.88 -24.67 -3.72
N GLN A 24 5.69 -25.03 -5.00
CA GLN A 24 6.59 -25.97 -5.69
C GLN A 24 8.06 -25.50 -5.72
N HIS A 25 8.31 -24.20 -5.84
CA HIS A 25 9.64 -23.60 -5.87
C HIS A 25 9.72 -22.36 -4.94
N PRO A 26 9.71 -22.54 -3.61
CA PRO A 26 9.60 -21.43 -2.66
C PRO A 26 10.75 -20.43 -2.77
N LYS A 27 11.98 -20.89 -2.99
CA LYS A 27 13.17 -20.03 -3.15
C LYS A 27 13.08 -19.17 -4.41
N LEU A 28 12.58 -19.71 -5.52
CA LEU A 28 12.43 -18.96 -6.78
C LEU A 28 11.35 -17.89 -6.67
N VAL A 29 10.19 -18.24 -6.12
CA VAL A 29 9.07 -17.30 -5.91
C VAL A 29 9.49 -16.20 -4.93
N GLY A 30 10.13 -16.57 -3.84
CA GLY A 30 10.63 -15.60 -2.88
C GLY A 30 11.70 -14.68 -3.46
N ALA A 31 12.64 -15.20 -4.24
CA ALA A 31 13.65 -14.38 -4.92
C ALA A 31 13.04 -13.42 -5.93
N ALA A 32 12.01 -13.85 -6.68
CA ALA A 32 11.28 -12.98 -7.60
C ALA A 32 10.57 -11.85 -6.86
N ILE A 33 9.92 -12.16 -5.74
CA ILE A 33 9.26 -11.15 -4.88
C ILE A 33 10.29 -10.15 -4.36
N LEU A 34 11.41 -10.62 -3.78
CA LEU A 34 12.48 -9.76 -3.29
C LEU A 34 13.07 -8.87 -4.38
N PHE A 35 13.25 -9.39 -5.59
CA PHE A 35 13.72 -8.61 -6.73
C PHE A 35 12.74 -7.47 -7.06
N VAL A 36 11.44 -7.75 -7.09
CA VAL A 36 10.42 -6.72 -7.31
C VAL A 36 10.44 -5.68 -6.18
N LEU A 37 10.50 -6.11 -4.92
CA LEU A 37 10.57 -5.21 -3.76
C LEU A 37 11.84 -4.31 -3.83
N PHE A 38 12.96 -4.85 -4.26
CA PHE A 38 14.21 -4.10 -4.45
C PHE A 38 14.09 -3.03 -5.53
N LEU A 39 13.48 -3.37 -6.69
CA LEU A 39 13.22 -2.39 -7.76
C LEU A 39 12.30 -1.26 -7.28
N ILE A 40 11.33 -1.59 -6.44
CA ILE A 40 10.41 -0.63 -5.82
C ILE A 40 11.18 0.34 -4.93
N LEU A 41 12.01 -0.16 -4.03
CA LEU A 41 12.81 0.67 -3.13
C LEU A 41 13.72 1.62 -3.91
N ILE A 42 14.45 1.12 -4.90
CA ILE A 42 15.32 1.96 -5.73
C ILE A 42 14.50 3.02 -6.46
N GLY A 43 13.38 2.65 -7.06
CA GLY A 43 12.50 3.58 -7.77
C GLY A 43 11.98 4.69 -6.86
N SER A 44 11.49 4.34 -5.68
CA SER A 44 10.93 5.29 -4.70
C SER A 44 12.01 6.23 -4.14
N ILE A 45 13.17 5.70 -3.77
CA ILE A 45 14.31 6.51 -3.31
C ILE A 45 14.79 7.46 -4.42
N THR A 46 14.90 6.96 -5.66
CA THR A 46 15.31 7.77 -6.81
C THR A 46 14.35 8.93 -7.04
N ASN A 47 13.03 8.69 -6.97
CA ASN A 47 12.02 9.73 -7.12
C ASN A 47 12.14 10.80 -6.04
N ILE A 48 12.25 10.42 -4.77
CA ILE A 48 12.43 11.37 -3.67
C ILE A 48 13.71 12.19 -3.88
N CYS A 49 14.83 11.56 -4.22
CA CYS A 49 16.09 12.24 -4.47
C CYS A 49 15.99 13.21 -5.65
N VAL A 50 15.38 12.79 -6.77
CA VAL A 50 15.22 13.65 -7.96
C VAL A 50 14.39 14.87 -7.61
N ILE A 51 13.30 14.71 -6.88
CA ILE A 51 12.43 15.83 -6.49
C ILE A 51 13.12 16.73 -5.48
N ALA A 52 13.74 16.18 -4.44
CA ALA A 52 14.41 16.94 -3.39
C ALA A 52 15.56 17.83 -3.92
N PHE A 53 16.34 17.30 -4.87
CA PHE A 53 17.51 18.03 -5.40
C PHE A 53 17.19 18.96 -6.58
N ASN A 54 15.95 19.06 -7.03
CA ASN A 54 15.58 19.89 -8.18
C ASN A 54 14.47 20.90 -7.81
N LYS A 55 14.85 22.12 -7.49
CA LYS A 55 13.92 23.22 -7.11
C LYS A 55 12.74 23.41 -8.08
N PRO A 56 12.89 23.28 -9.43
CA PRO A 56 11.75 23.40 -10.34
C PRO A 56 10.66 22.32 -10.13
N LEU A 57 10.98 21.22 -9.46
CA LEU A 57 10.04 20.15 -9.16
C LEU A 57 9.34 20.33 -7.80
N HIS A 58 9.55 21.45 -7.10
CA HIS A 58 8.90 21.72 -5.81
C HIS A 58 7.51 22.30 -6.04
N THR A 59 6.60 21.52 -6.62
CA THR A 59 5.18 21.86 -6.80
C THR A 59 4.30 20.88 -6.02
N PRO A 60 3.04 21.22 -5.71
CA PRO A 60 2.11 20.38 -4.94
C PRO A 60 2.07 18.93 -5.39
N MET A 61 1.97 18.69 -6.70
CA MET A 61 1.94 17.35 -7.28
C MET A 61 3.14 16.49 -6.88
N TYR A 62 4.35 17.08 -6.92
CA TYR A 62 5.56 16.31 -6.62
C TYR A 62 5.71 16.02 -5.12
N PHE A 63 5.15 16.85 -4.24
CA PHE A 63 5.08 16.53 -2.82
C PHE A 63 4.15 15.32 -2.55
N PHE A 64 3.03 15.22 -3.26
CA PHE A 64 2.17 14.03 -3.16
C PHE A 64 2.85 12.77 -3.71
N ILE A 65 3.65 12.90 -4.79
CA ILE A 65 4.47 11.79 -5.31
C ILE A 65 5.54 11.38 -4.29
N CYS A 66 6.18 12.32 -3.59
CA CYS A 66 7.12 12.01 -2.52
C CYS A 66 6.43 11.30 -1.36
N SER A 67 5.23 11.72 -0.98
CA SER A 67 4.44 11.04 0.05
C SER A 67 4.13 9.59 -0.36
N LEU A 68 3.68 9.35 -1.59
CA LEU A 68 3.45 7.99 -2.11
C LEU A 68 4.75 7.18 -2.11
N ALA A 69 5.86 7.74 -2.57
CA ALA A 69 7.16 7.06 -2.57
C ALA A 69 7.63 6.71 -1.15
N THR A 70 7.31 7.55 -0.15
CA THR A 70 7.59 7.26 1.27
C THR A 70 6.74 6.10 1.78
N VAL A 71 5.44 6.08 1.43
CA VAL A 71 4.54 4.94 1.74
C VAL A 71 5.10 3.64 1.16
N ASP A 72 5.56 3.68 -0.09
CA ASP A 72 6.18 2.54 -0.76
C ASP A 72 7.42 2.03 -0.03
N ILE A 73 8.28 2.92 0.44
CA ILE A 73 9.49 2.54 1.20
C ILE A 73 9.08 1.88 2.52
N VAL A 74 8.16 2.48 3.27
CA VAL A 74 7.67 1.95 4.54
C VAL A 74 7.06 0.57 4.36
N TYR A 75 6.16 0.42 3.38
CA TYR A 75 5.48 -0.82 3.09
C TYR A 75 6.45 -1.92 2.66
N THR A 76 7.35 -1.60 1.71
CA THR A 76 8.31 -2.55 1.14
C THR A 76 9.34 -3.00 2.16
N SER A 77 9.87 -2.07 2.98
CA SER A 77 10.87 -2.42 4.00
C SER A 77 10.26 -3.34 5.08
N GLY A 78 9.01 -3.11 5.48
CA GLY A 78 8.31 -3.97 6.43
C GLY A 78 8.19 -5.42 5.95
N ILE A 79 7.88 -5.63 4.68
CA ILE A 79 7.73 -6.98 4.09
C ILE A 79 9.10 -7.62 3.83
N SER A 80 10.05 -6.87 3.28
CA SER A 80 11.35 -7.38 2.80
C SER A 80 12.16 -8.05 3.90
N VAL A 81 12.18 -7.49 5.11
CA VAL A 81 12.98 -8.03 6.23
C VAL A 81 12.57 -9.45 6.58
N THR A 82 11.26 -9.71 6.71
CA THR A 82 10.78 -11.05 7.05
C THR A 82 10.98 -12.02 5.89
N MET A 83 10.70 -11.58 4.65
CA MET A 83 10.93 -12.41 3.47
C MET A 83 12.41 -12.80 3.32
N LEU A 84 13.32 -11.87 3.61
CA LEU A 84 14.76 -12.16 3.58
C LEU A 84 15.14 -13.19 4.62
N ASN A 85 14.65 -13.05 5.86
CA ASN A 85 14.91 -14.00 6.93
C ASN A 85 14.35 -15.40 6.62
N VAL A 86 13.14 -15.48 6.06
CA VAL A 86 12.51 -16.77 5.70
C VAL A 86 13.22 -17.45 4.53
N LEU A 87 13.78 -16.69 3.58
CA LEU A 87 14.44 -17.26 2.38
C LEU A 87 15.90 -17.61 2.60
N LEU A 88 16.64 -16.79 3.38
CA LEU A 88 18.07 -16.95 3.60
C LEU A 88 18.40 -17.65 4.92
N GLY A 89 17.49 -17.58 5.90
CA GLY A 89 17.66 -18.22 7.20
C GLY A 89 17.18 -19.68 7.18
N GLU A 90 17.86 -20.54 7.89
CA GLU A 90 17.37 -21.88 8.21
C GLU A 90 16.22 -21.83 9.21
N GLU A 91 16.17 -20.78 10.03
CA GLU A 91 15.12 -20.54 11.02
C GLU A 91 14.01 -19.65 10.45
N ARG A 92 12.84 -20.24 10.22
CA ARG A 92 11.60 -19.53 9.78
C ARG A 92 10.86 -18.91 10.96
N ARG A 93 11.57 -18.55 12.03
CA ARG A 93 11.02 -18.01 13.25
C ARG A 93 11.15 -16.49 13.24
N VAL A 94 10.05 -15.82 13.55
CA VAL A 94 9.99 -14.36 13.67
C VAL A 94 9.60 -14.02 15.10
N PRO A 95 10.42 -13.25 15.83
CA PRO A 95 10.06 -12.80 17.18
C PRO A 95 8.76 -11.98 17.17
N TYR A 96 8.03 -11.99 18.28
CA TYR A 96 6.73 -11.34 18.41
C TYR A 96 6.76 -9.85 18.06
N ALA A 97 7.71 -9.09 18.63
CA ALA A 97 7.76 -7.64 18.41
C ALA A 97 8.04 -7.25 16.94
N PRO A 98 9.03 -7.81 16.23
CA PRO A 98 9.19 -7.60 14.79
C PRO A 98 7.95 -7.98 13.97
N CYS A 99 7.24 -9.05 14.34
CA CYS A 99 6.01 -9.47 13.70
C CYS A 99 4.89 -8.41 13.85
N MET A 100 4.72 -7.85 15.06
CA MET A 100 3.74 -6.77 15.29
C MET A 100 4.10 -5.49 14.56
N ILE A 101 5.38 -5.10 14.53
CA ILE A 101 5.86 -3.96 13.75
C ILE A 101 5.57 -4.17 12.26
N GLN A 102 5.84 -5.35 11.73
CA GLN A 102 5.53 -5.69 10.35
C GLN A 102 4.03 -5.60 10.05
N CYS A 103 3.19 -6.13 10.93
CA CYS A 103 1.73 -6.04 10.81
C CYS A 103 1.27 -4.57 10.78
N PHE A 104 1.84 -3.72 11.66
CA PHE A 104 1.56 -2.28 11.66
C PHE A 104 1.97 -1.61 10.35
N LEU A 105 3.21 -1.81 9.89
CA LEU A 105 3.72 -1.21 8.66
C LEU A 105 2.93 -1.66 7.42
N PHE A 106 2.53 -2.92 7.39
CA PHE A 106 1.68 -3.47 6.33
C PHE A 106 0.30 -2.80 6.30
N ASN A 107 -0.37 -2.70 7.45
CA ASN A 107 -1.67 -2.04 7.55
C ASN A 107 -1.58 -0.54 7.23
N LEU A 108 -0.52 0.13 7.69
CA LEU A 108 -0.25 1.55 7.41
C LEU A 108 -0.09 1.77 5.90
N GLY A 109 0.79 1.02 5.23
CA GLY A 109 1.00 1.14 3.79
C GLY A 109 -0.28 0.88 3.00
N SER A 110 -1.01 -0.18 3.37
CA SER A 110 -2.27 -0.54 2.73
C SER A 110 -3.38 0.51 2.87
N ALA A 111 -3.39 1.28 3.97
CA ALA A 111 -4.31 2.39 4.17
C ALA A 111 -3.83 3.66 3.45
N MET A 112 -2.53 3.91 3.42
CA MET A 112 -1.95 5.13 2.88
C MET A 112 -1.94 5.18 1.35
N GLU A 113 -1.76 4.04 0.66
CA GLU A 113 -1.75 4.00 -0.82
C GLU A 113 -2.98 4.67 -1.45
N PRO A 114 -4.24 4.29 -1.09
CA PRO A 114 -5.41 4.93 -1.66
C PRO A 114 -5.52 6.42 -1.31
N PHE A 115 -5.14 6.82 -0.09
CA PHE A 115 -5.13 8.24 0.27
C PHE A 115 -4.12 9.05 -0.54
N ALA A 116 -2.95 8.52 -0.81
CA ALA A 116 -1.96 9.18 -1.66
C ALA A 116 -2.45 9.34 -3.10
N ILE A 117 -3.13 8.34 -3.65
CA ILE A 117 -3.76 8.40 -4.98
C ILE A 117 -4.86 9.46 -4.99
N ALA A 118 -5.71 9.52 -3.96
CA ALA A 118 -6.77 10.51 -3.83
C ALA A 118 -6.22 11.95 -3.75
N LEU A 119 -5.12 12.17 -3.03
CA LEU A 119 -4.46 13.48 -2.98
C LEU A 119 -3.93 13.91 -4.34
N MET A 120 -3.34 12.99 -5.11
CA MET A 120 -2.89 13.30 -6.48
C MET A 120 -4.07 13.59 -7.42
N ALA A 121 -5.19 12.90 -7.24
CA ALA A 121 -6.40 13.14 -7.99
C ALA A 121 -7.01 14.51 -7.62
N TYR A 122 -7.02 14.88 -6.35
CA TYR A 122 -7.43 16.19 -5.87
C TYR A 122 -6.56 17.32 -6.45
N ASP A 123 -5.24 17.15 -6.49
CA ASP A 123 -4.33 18.10 -7.16
C ASP A 123 -4.74 18.37 -8.60
N ARG A 124 -5.03 17.31 -9.36
CA ARG A 124 -5.45 17.43 -10.75
C ARG A 124 -6.81 18.09 -10.89
N LEU A 125 -7.74 17.79 -10.00
CA LEU A 125 -9.05 18.43 -9.95
C LEU A 125 -8.93 19.94 -9.80
N ILE A 126 -8.14 20.41 -8.84
CA ILE A 126 -7.93 21.85 -8.59
C ILE A 126 -7.21 22.50 -9.78
N ALA A 127 -6.19 21.86 -10.34
CA ALA A 127 -5.46 22.37 -11.50
C ALA A 127 -6.36 22.58 -12.73
N ILE A 128 -7.38 21.76 -12.92
CA ILE A 128 -8.30 21.82 -14.05
C ILE A 128 -9.48 22.78 -13.77
N SER A 129 -10.06 22.70 -12.57
CA SER A 129 -11.26 23.48 -12.22
C SER A 129 -10.93 24.94 -11.92
N TYR A 130 -9.76 25.21 -11.33
CA TYR A 130 -9.36 26.55 -10.89
C TYR A 130 -7.92 26.90 -11.31
N PRO A 131 -7.60 26.93 -12.62
CA PRO A 131 -6.21 27.09 -13.08
C PRO A 131 -5.58 28.40 -12.61
N LEU A 132 -6.35 29.48 -12.52
CA LEU A 132 -5.86 30.80 -12.07
C LEU A 132 -5.68 30.87 -10.53
N ARG A 133 -6.36 30.02 -9.77
CA ARG A 133 -6.29 29.98 -8.30
C ARG A 133 -5.56 28.76 -7.77
N TYR A 134 -4.96 27.97 -8.64
CA TYR A 134 -4.28 26.73 -8.25
C TYR A 134 -3.23 26.97 -7.16
N GLN A 135 -2.35 27.94 -7.33
CA GLN A 135 -1.28 28.25 -6.38
C GLN A 135 -1.78 28.90 -5.07
N THR A 136 -2.96 29.51 -5.07
CA THR A 136 -3.55 30.08 -3.85
C THR A 136 -4.30 29.05 -3.03
N ILE A 137 -4.85 28.01 -3.66
CA ILE A 137 -5.55 26.89 -3.00
C ILE A 137 -4.54 25.87 -2.48
N LEU A 138 -3.63 25.42 -3.35
CA LEU A 138 -2.60 24.44 -3.02
C LEU A 138 -1.27 25.13 -2.70
N THR A 139 -1.26 25.89 -1.61
CA THR A 139 -0.02 26.43 -1.04
C THR A 139 0.81 25.30 -0.45
N ASN A 140 2.12 25.48 -0.34
CA ASN A 140 3.00 24.48 0.27
C ASN A 140 2.54 24.08 1.68
N THR A 141 2.03 25.04 2.47
CA THR A 141 1.49 24.78 3.79
C THR A 141 0.25 23.88 3.75
N ASN A 142 -0.70 24.17 2.86
CA ASN A 142 -1.91 23.36 2.71
C ASN A 142 -1.59 21.94 2.24
N VAL A 143 -0.63 21.80 1.32
CA VAL A 143 -0.15 20.48 0.85
C VAL A 143 0.48 19.69 2.00
N CYS A 144 1.36 20.31 2.80
CA CYS A 144 1.93 19.66 3.97
C CYS A 144 0.87 19.25 4.99
N LEU A 145 -0.11 20.13 5.26
CA LEU A 145 -1.22 19.81 6.17
C LEU A 145 -2.06 18.63 5.67
N LEU A 146 -2.37 18.57 4.38
CA LEU A 146 -3.09 17.44 3.77
C LEU A 146 -2.31 16.14 3.90
N ILE A 147 -1.01 16.17 3.64
CA ILE A 147 -0.14 14.98 3.80
C ILE A 147 -0.12 14.54 5.27
N ILE A 148 0.12 15.45 6.21
CA ILE A 148 0.15 15.14 7.64
C ILE A 148 -1.18 14.57 8.12
N ALA A 149 -2.30 15.17 7.70
CA ALA A 149 -3.63 14.69 8.06
C ALA A 149 -3.89 13.27 7.55
N THR A 150 -3.53 12.97 6.29
CA THR A 150 -3.69 11.61 5.75
C THR A 150 -2.79 10.59 6.46
N TRP A 151 -1.54 10.95 6.80
CA TRP A 151 -0.66 10.09 7.57
C TRP A 151 -1.19 9.83 8.98
N ALA A 152 -1.75 10.84 9.64
CA ALA A 152 -2.38 10.69 10.95
C ALA A 152 -3.56 9.71 10.91
N VAL A 153 -4.44 9.84 9.91
CA VAL A 153 -5.57 8.94 9.70
C VAL A 153 -5.09 7.50 9.41
N GLY A 154 -4.09 7.34 8.54
CA GLY A 154 -3.49 6.04 8.25
C GLY A 154 -2.90 5.37 9.49
N CYS A 155 -2.17 6.14 10.32
CA CYS A 155 -1.63 5.64 11.58
C CYS A 155 -2.72 5.21 12.56
N ILE A 156 -3.84 5.93 12.64
CA ILE A 156 -4.97 5.57 13.50
C ILE A 156 -5.55 4.21 13.06
N PHE A 157 -5.81 4.01 11.76
CA PHE A 157 -6.32 2.74 11.25
C PHE A 157 -5.33 1.58 11.45
N ALA A 158 -4.05 1.80 11.18
CA ALA A 158 -3.03 0.79 11.39
C ALA A 158 -2.88 0.41 12.87
N SER A 159 -2.91 1.40 13.77
CA SER A 159 -2.85 1.20 15.22
C SER A 159 -4.07 0.44 15.75
N LEU A 160 -5.28 0.76 15.23
CA LEU A 160 -6.50 0.07 15.60
C LEU A 160 -6.40 -1.44 15.27
N LEU A 161 -6.06 -1.77 14.03
CA LEU A 161 -5.97 -3.17 13.59
C LEU A 161 -4.84 -3.91 14.33
N THR A 162 -3.66 -3.32 14.43
CA THR A 162 -2.52 -3.95 15.11
C THR A 162 -2.78 -4.10 16.62
N GLY A 163 -3.42 -3.11 17.25
CA GLY A 163 -3.81 -3.17 18.66
C GLY A 163 -4.82 -4.28 18.95
N LEU A 164 -5.77 -4.52 18.05
CA LEU A 164 -6.70 -5.65 18.16
C LEU A 164 -5.95 -7.00 18.15
N VAL A 165 -4.97 -7.16 17.27
CA VAL A 165 -4.17 -8.39 17.17
C VAL A 165 -3.23 -8.56 18.36
N ASN A 166 -2.67 -7.47 18.88
CA ASN A 166 -1.74 -7.51 20.02
C ASN A 166 -2.40 -8.07 21.29
N ASN A 167 -3.72 -7.98 21.40
CA ASN A 167 -4.50 -8.48 22.55
C ASN A 167 -5.07 -9.90 22.32
N LEU A 168 -4.68 -10.58 21.25
CA LEU A 168 -5.19 -11.92 20.93
C LEU A 168 -4.52 -12.99 21.80
N PRO A 169 -5.28 -13.93 22.38
CA PRO A 169 -4.71 -15.11 23.00
C PRO A 169 -4.27 -16.13 21.92
N PHE A 170 -3.02 -16.55 21.97
CA PHE A 170 -2.46 -17.59 21.13
C PHE A 170 -2.32 -18.87 21.93
N CYS A 171 -2.97 -19.98 21.52
CA CYS A 171 -3.01 -21.25 22.25
C CYS A 171 -2.16 -22.31 21.56
N GLY A 172 -0.87 -22.24 21.69
CA GLY A 172 0.04 -23.35 21.38
C GLY A 172 0.45 -23.56 19.92
N SER A 173 -0.27 -23.05 18.91
CA SER A 173 0.15 -23.12 17.52
C SER A 173 0.73 -21.80 17.06
N ASN A 174 2.05 -21.64 17.14
CA ASN A 174 2.74 -20.44 16.68
C ASN A 174 2.94 -20.43 15.14
N LYS A 175 2.21 -21.27 14.40
CA LYS A 175 2.38 -21.41 12.95
C LYS A 175 1.54 -20.39 12.20
N LEU A 176 2.19 -19.57 11.40
CA LEU A 176 1.54 -18.64 10.46
C LEU A 176 1.60 -19.24 9.05
N GLN A 177 0.44 -19.57 8.49
CA GLN A 177 0.31 -20.10 7.11
C GLN A 177 0.42 -18.99 6.06
N TYR A 178 1.33 -18.04 6.26
CA TYR A 178 1.60 -16.89 5.41
C TYR A 178 3.09 -16.63 5.31
N SER A 179 3.51 -15.87 4.28
CA SER A 179 4.93 -15.58 4.04
C SER A 179 5.47 -14.42 4.89
N PHE A 180 4.58 -13.71 5.60
CA PHE A 180 4.91 -12.58 6.48
C PHE A 180 3.79 -12.36 7.50
N CYS A 181 4.05 -11.52 8.50
CA CYS A 181 3.07 -11.20 9.55
C CYS A 181 2.00 -10.24 9.02
N GLU A 182 0.85 -10.80 8.68
CA GLU A 182 -0.34 -10.08 8.24
C GLU A 182 -1.45 -10.21 9.28
N TYR A 183 -2.32 -9.20 9.38
CA TYR A 183 -3.47 -9.18 10.28
C TYR A 183 -4.32 -10.46 10.19
N ALA A 184 -4.69 -10.87 8.98
CA ALA A 184 -5.53 -12.05 8.76
C ALA A 184 -4.85 -13.36 9.18
N ALA A 185 -3.53 -13.48 9.02
CA ALA A 185 -2.75 -14.63 9.42
C ALA A 185 -2.72 -14.75 10.96
N LEU A 186 -2.48 -13.64 11.64
CA LEU A 186 -2.43 -13.56 13.10
C LEU A 186 -3.79 -13.86 13.74
N VAL A 187 -4.88 -13.30 13.19
CA VAL A 187 -6.24 -13.60 13.67
C VAL A 187 -6.60 -15.09 13.51
N ARG A 188 -6.15 -15.74 12.43
CA ARG A 188 -6.38 -17.18 12.22
C ARG A 188 -5.54 -18.07 13.12
N ALA A 189 -4.36 -17.61 13.54
CA ALA A 189 -3.50 -18.35 14.46
C ALA A 189 -3.96 -18.22 15.93
N ALA A 190 -4.80 -17.25 16.22
CA ALA A 190 -5.34 -17.02 17.56
C ALA A 190 -6.49 -17.97 17.91
N CYS A 191 -6.70 -18.22 19.20
CA CYS A 191 -7.73 -19.12 19.75
C CYS A 191 -9.06 -18.42 20.00
N VAL A 192 -9.45 -17.50 19.15
CA VAL A 192 -10.69 -16.74 19.27
C VAL A 192 -11.59 -16.99 18.08
N ASN A 193 -12.87 -16.67 18.23
CA ASN A 193 -13.76 -16.62 17.07
C ASN A 193 -13.30 -15.47 16.15
N PRO A 194 -12.83 -15.76 14.93
CA PRO A 194 -12.24 -14.77 14.05
C PRO A 194 -13.26 -13.79 13.45
N THR A 195 -14.56 -14.10 13.54
CA THR A 195 -15.65 -13.36 12.86
C THR A 195 -15.65 -11.87 13.24
N PHE A 196 -15.53 -11.54 14.53
CA PHE A 196 -15.48 -10.15 14.99
C PHE A 196 -14.28 -9.40 14.39
N TYR A 197 -13.08 -9.98 14.44
CA TYR A 197 -11.86 -9.36 13.95
C TYR A 197 -11.87 -9.14 12.45
N PHE A 198 -12.38 -10.12 11.69
CA PHE A 198 -12.57 -9.95 10.25
C PHE A 198 -13.66 -8.95 9.91
N SER A 199 -14.73 -8.86 10.69
CA SER A 199 -15.75 -7.83 10.52
C SER A 199 -15.18 -6.43 10.69
N VAL A 200 -14.37 -6.20 11.74
CA VAL A 200 -13.71 -4.90 11.95
C VAL A 200 -12.76 -4.57 10.80
N ALA A 201 -11.90 -5.50 10.41
CA ALA A 201 -10.98 -5.29 9.28
C ALA A 201 -11.72 -5.02 7.97
N SER A 202 -12.80 -5.75 7.71
CA SER A 202 -13.66 -5.54 6.53
C SER A 202 -14.34 -4.16 6.56
N THR A 203 -14.84 -3.73 7.72
CA THR A 203 -15.45 -2.40 7.89
C THR A 203 -14.42 -1.29 7.64
N VAL A 204 -13.22 -1.40 8.20
CA VAL A 204 -12.14 -0.44 7.96
C VAL A 204 -11.78 -0.40 6.47
N ALA A 205 -11.56 -1.55 5.86
CA ALA A 205 -11.19 -1.64 4.44
C ALA A 205 -12.28 -1.08 3.51
N THR A 206 -13.54 -1.41 3.78
CA THR A 206 -14.69 -0.89 3.01
C THR A 206 -14.88 0.61 3.21
N THR A 207 -14.69 1.14 4.41
CA THR A 207 -14.76 2.58 4.68
C THR A 207 -13.70 3.32 3.88
N ILE A 208 -12.44 2.87 3.91
CA ILE A 208 -11.36 3.45 3.11
C ILE A 208 -11.70 3.38 1.61
N LEU A 209 -12.20 2.25 1.14
CA LEU A 209 -12.60 2.06 -0.25
C LEU A 209 -13.71 3.03 -0.67
N TRP A 210 -14.78 3.16 0.12
CA TRP A 210 -15.89 4.06 -0.18
C TRP A 210 -15.49 5.53 -0.20
N VAL A 211 -14.67 5.96 0.76
CA VAL A 211 -14.14 7.34 0.78
C VAL A 211 -13.37 7.64 -0.51
N ASN A 212 -12.52 6.71 -0.94
CA ASN A 212 -11.76 6.89 -2.19
C ASN A 212 -12.67 6.87 -3.42
N LEU A 213 -13.63 5.94 -3.51
CA LEU A 213 -14.57 5.86 -4.63
C LEU A 213 -15.40 7.14 -4.77
N ILE A 214 -15.84 7.73 -3.65
CA ILE A 214 -16.60 8.98 -3.66
C ILE A 214 -15.71 10.12 -4.17
N LEU A 215 -14.48 10.23 -3.68
CA LEU A 215 -13.52 11.24 -4.15
C LEU A 215 -13.24 11.07 -5.65
N ASP A 216 -13.00 9.85 -6.11
CA ASP A 216 -12.74 9.54 -7.51
C ASP A 216 -13.95 9.84 -8.39
N TYR A 217 -15.17 9.53 -7.93
CA TYR A 217 -16.41 9.85 -8.64
C TYR A 217 -16.59 11.36 -8.79
N ILE A 218 -16.37 12.14 -7.73
CA ILE A 218 -16.45 13.60 -7.79
C ILE A 218 -15.45 14.15 -8.82
N ILE A 219 -14.23 13.60 -8.83
CA ILE A 219 -13.19 14.01 -9.77
C ILE A 219 -13.61 13.69 -11.20
N VAL A 220 -14.08 12.48 -11.48
CA VAL A 220 -14.56 12.08 -12.82
C VAL A 220 -15.74 12.94 -13.27
N ALA A 221 -16.69 13.26 -12.38
CA ALA A 221 -17.84 14.07 -12.68
C ALA A 221 -17.42 15.52 -13.07
N VAL A 222 -16.52 16.12 -12.30
CA VAL A 222 -15.99 17.46 -12.60
C VAL A 222 -15.18 17.47 -13.90
N LEU A 223 -14.38 16.42 -14.15
CA LEU A 223 -13.62 16.27 -15.38
C LEU A 223 -14.53 16.13 -16.62
N LYS A 224 -15.66 15.42 -16.52
CA LYS A 224 -16.66 15.36 -17.59
C LYS A 224 -17.24 16.73 -17.90
N VAL A 225 -17.59 17.50 -16.89
CA VAL A 225 -18.11 18.86 -17.07
C VAL A 225 -17.06 19.80 -17.68
N ALA A 226 -15.80 19.67 -17.27
CA ALA A 226 -14.70 20.46 -17.83
C ALA A 226 -14.35 20.06 -19.27
N SER A 227 -14.51 18.79 -19.65
CA SER A 227 -14.20 18.30 -21.00
C SER A 227 -15.20 18.74 -22.05
N THR A 228 -16.45 19.00 -21.67
CA THR A 228 -17.47 19.55 -22.61
C THR A 228 -17.16 20.99 -23.05
N LYS A 229 -16.29 21.69 -22.33
CA LYS A 229 -15.82 23.06 -22.65
C LYS A 229 -14.49 23.12 -23.42
N GLY A 230 -13.94 21.98 -23.82
CA GLY A 230 -12.78 21.90 -24.74
C GLY A 230 -11.50 21.41 -24.09
N SER A 231 -11.10 20.24 -24.39
CA SER A 231 -9.76 19.84 -24.84
C SER A 231 -9.50 18.34 -24.63
N LEU A 232 -9.27 17.62 -25.71
CA LEU A 232 -8.62 16.28 -25.81
C LEU A 232 -7.35 16.18 -24.94
N LYS A 233 -6.68 17.32 -24.69
CA LYS A 233 -5.48 17.40 -23.85
C LYS A 233 -5.79 17.15 -22.37
N THR A 234 -6.93 17.63 -21.85
CA THR A 234 -7.40 17.38 -20.48
C THR A 234 -7.74 15.90 -20.28
N LEU A 235 -8.40 15.26 -21.28
CA LEU A 235 -8.71 13.84 -21.24
C LEU A 235 -7.45 12.97 -21.19
N SER A 236 -6.41 13.34 -21.97
CA SER A 236 -5.12 12.61 -21.97
C SER A 236 -4.38 12.68 -20.62
N ILE A 237 -4.50 13.80 -19.88
CA ILE A 237 -3.90 13.92 -18.55
C ILE A 237 -4.65 13.05 -17.55
N CYS A 238 -5.97 13.02 -17.62
CA CYS A 238 -6.83 12.29 -16.69
C CYS A 238 -6.90 10.78 -16.97
N SER A 239 -6.71 10.35 -18.23
CA SER A 239 -6.73 8.92 -18.58
C SER A 239 -5.70 8.09 -17.80
N GLY A 240 -4.51 8.67 -17.55
CA GLY A 240 -3.50 8.02 -16.73
C GLY A 240 -3.98 7.74 -15.30
N GLN A 241 -4.70 8.68 -14.72
CA GLN A 241 -5.20 8.57 -13.35
C GLN A 241 -6.36 7.57 -13.26
N LEU A 242 -7.28 7.59 -14.23
CA LEU A 242 -8.37 6.62 -14.30
C LEU A 242 -7.86 5.18 -14.46
N ILE A 243 -6.79 4.96 -15.23
CA ILE A 243 -6.15 3.66 -15.37
C ILE A 243 -5.56 3.20 -14.02
N ILE A 244 -4.91 4.08 -13.27
CA ILE A 244 -4.33 3.78 -11.96
C ILE A 244 -5.44 3.39 -10.97
N ILE A 245 -6.51 4.17 -10.92
CA ILE A 245 -7.68 3.92 -10.08
C ILE A 245 -8.29 2.56 -10.42
N ALA A 246 -8.50 2.27 -11.70
CA ALA A 246 -9.05 1.00 -12.16
C ALA A 246 -8.14 -0.18 -11.78
N LEU A 247 -6.83 -0.07 -12.00
CA LEU A 247 -5.85 -1.10 -11.63
C LEU A 247 -5.74 -1.34 -10.12
N TYR A 248 -6.06 -0.32 -9.32
CA TYR A 248 -6.07 -0.44 -7.86
C TYR A 248 -7.38 -1.05 -7.33
N ILE A 249 -8.51 -0.58 -7.86
CA ILE A 249 -9.84 -0.91 -7.33
C ILE A 249 -10.34 -2.27 -7.84
N LEU A 250 -10.19 -2.54 -9.15
CA LEU A 250 -10.75 -3.75 -9.76
C LEU A 250 -10.23 -5.05 -9.15
N PRO A 251 -8.90 -5.27 -8.99
CA PRO A 251 -8.41 -6.48 -8.37
C PRO A 251 -8.85 -6.65 -6.91
N ARG A 252 -8.93 -5.55 -6.15
CA ARG A 252 -9.42 -5.57 -4.77
C ARG A 252 -10.88 -5.96 -4.68
N ILE A 253 -11.73 -5.36 -5.50
CA ILE A 253 -13.16 -5.72 -5.56
C ILE A 253 -13.31 -7.18 -5.96
N CYS A 254 -12.63 -7.64 -7.00
CA CYS A 254 -12.68 -9.03 -7.45
C CYS A 254 -12.25 -10.01 -6.35
N PHE A 255 -11.19 -9.69 -5.62
CA PHE A 255 -10.71 -10.51 -4.51
C PHE A 255 -11.72 -10.55 -3.35
N TYR A 256 -12.29 -9.42 -2.98
CA TYR A 256 -13.32 -9.32 -1.93
C TYR A 256 -14.60 -10.07 -2.30
N LEU A 257 -15.09 -9.87 -3.52
CA LEU A 257 -16.31 -10.55 -4.00
C LEU A 257 -16.12 -12.08 -4.07
N SER A 258 -14.98 -12.53 -4.60
CA SER A 258 -14.70 -13.97 -4.67
C SER A 258 -14.58 -14.62 -3.28
N SER A 259 -14.01 -13.91 -2.31
CA SER A 259 -13.96 -14.36 -0.92
C SER A 259 -15.36 -14.47 -0.29
N ASN A 260 -16.26 -13.53 -0.60
CA ASN A 260 -17.64 -13.56 -0.12
C ASN A 260 -18.51 -14.63 -0.78
N ILE A 261 -18.24 -14.97 -2.05
CA ILE A 261 -18.94 -16.03 -2.80
C ILE A 261 -18.44 -17.44 -2.39
N GLY A 262 -17.42 -17.51 -1.52
CA GLY A 262 -16.89 -18.79 -1.03
C GLY A 262 -15.87 -19.44 -1.96
N ILE A 263 -15.36 -18.74 -2.96
CA ILE A 263 -14.27 -19.23 -3.81
C ILE A 263 -12.98 -19.29 -2.97
N ARG A 264 -12.47 -20.50 -2.77
CA ARG A 264 -11.21 -20.72 -2.06
C ARG A 264 -10.07 -20.73 -3.09
N PHE A 265 -9.26 -19.68 -3.06
CA PHE A 265 -8.00 -19.66 -3.81
C PHE A 265 -6.95 -20.53 -3.11
N SER A 266 -6.06 -21.16 -3.89
CA SER A 266 -4.85 -21.77 -3.33
C SER A 266 -4.02 -20.70 -2.61
N THR A 267 -3.25 -21.09 -1.62
CA THR A 267 -2.39 -20.17 -0.83
C THR A 267 -1.46 -19.38 -1.75
N ASP A 268 -0.87 -20.04 -2.75
CA ASP A 268 0.02 -19.43 -3.75
C ASP A 268 -0.64 -18.35 -4.58
N LEU A 269 -1.81 -18.68 -5.15
CA LEU A 269 -2.57 -17.74 -5.97
C LEU A 269 -3.03 -16.53 -5.15
N ARG A 270 -3.38 -16.74 -3.90
CA ARG A 270 -3.74 -15.67 -2.96
C ARG A 270 -2.57 -14.74 -2.67
N ILE A 271 -1.37 -15.28 -2.41
CA ILE A 271 -0.15 -14.49 -2.19
C ILE A 271 0.17 -13.68 -3.45
N VAL A 272 0.14 -14.30 -4.62
CA VAL A 272 0.41 -13.62 -5.90
C VAL A 272 -0.60 -12.50 -6.15
N ILE A 273 -1.89 -12.73 -5.94
CA ILE A 273 -2.94 -11.72 -6.13
C ILE A 273 -2.73 -10.55 -5.16
N ILE A 274 -2.48 -10.83 -3.87
CA ILE A 274 -2.22 -9.79 -2.87
C ILE A 274 -0.99 -8.96 -3.26
N MET A 275 0.10 -9.60 -3.68
CA MET A 275 1.31 -8.93 -4.12
C MET A 275 1.07 -8.08 -5.39
N LEU A 276 0.31 -8.60 -6.35
CA LEU A 276 -0.01 -7.87 -7.58
C LEU A 276 -0.83 -6.62 -7.31
N TYR A 277 -1.96 -6.73 -6.59
CA TYR A 277 -2.79 -5.54 -6.36
C TYR A 277 -2.19 -4.57 -5.34
N SER A 278 -1.29 -5.02 -4.49
CA SER A 278 -0.64 -4.19 -3.48
C SER A 278 0.59 -3.46 -4.03
N LEU A 279 1.37 -4.09 -4.88
CA LEU A 279 2.64 -3.55 -5.36
C LEU A 279 2.52 -2.87 -6.73
N LEU A 280 1.61 -3.33 -7.60
CA LEU A 280 1.58 -2.88 -9.00
C LEU A 280 1.07 -1.43 -9.16
N PRO A 281 -0.02 -0.99 -8.50
CA PRO A 281 -0.63 0.30 -8.78
C PRO A 281 0.27 1.49 -8.43
N SER A 282 0.93 1.47 -7.27
CA SER A 282 1.82 2.55 -6.85
C SER A 282 3.02 2.68 -7.80
N LYS A 283 3.51 1.57 -8.36
CA LYS A 283 4.63 1.55 -9.31
C LYS A 283 4.22 2.06 -10.68
N ILE A 284 3.07 1.65 -11.17
CA ILE A 284 2.51 2.18 -12.41
C ILE A 284 2.26 3.67 -12.27
N THR A 285 1.77 4.13 -11.13
CA THR A 285 1.59 5.55 -10.82
C THR A 285 2.91 6.31 -10.91
N LEU A 286 3.94 5.86 -10.21
CA LEU A 286 5.26 6.48 -10.26
C LEU A 286 5.85 6.47 -11.67
N LEU A 287 5.75 5.36 -12.40
CA LEU A 287 6.22 5.25 -13.78
C LEU A 287 5.46 6.19 -14.72
N ILE A 288 4.13 6.22 -14.64
CA ILE A 288 3.32 7.11 -15.48
C ILE A 288 3.66 8.57 -15.24
N PHE A 289 3.80 8.98 -13.97
CA PHE A 289 4.18 10.36 -13.65
C PHE A 289 5.61 10.67 -14.06
N CYS A 290 6.58 9.76 -13.86
CA CYS A 290 7.96 9.95 -14.31
C CYS A 290 8.05 10.04 -15.84
N PHE A 291 7.35 9.19 -16.59
CA PHE A 291 7.43 9.19 -18.05
C PHE A 291 6.58 10.29 -18.72
N LYS A 292 5.45 10.69 -18.14
CA LYS A 292 4.62 11.81 -18.65
C LYS A 292 5.20 13.17 -18.28
N SER A 293 5.98 13.30 -17.21
CA SER A 293 6.62 14.55 -16.84
C SER A 293 7.84 14.78 -17.74
N LYS A 294 7.71 15.72 -18.70
CA LYS A 294 8.82 16.17 -19.54
C LYS A 294 9.98 16.69 -18.69
N ASP A 295 9.68 17.30 -17.55
CA ASP A 295 10.67 17.92 -16.66
C ASP A 295 11.54 16.87 -15.95
N ILE A 296 10.95 15.78 -15.44
CA ILE A 296 11.71 14.66 -14.85
C ILE A 296 12.58 13.98 -15.91
N LYS A 297 11.99 13.70 -17.08
CA LYS A 297 12.72 13.08 -18.20
C LYS A 297 13.93 13.93 -18.63
N GLN A 298 13.77 15.23 -18.78
CA GLN A 298 14.86 16.14 -19.15
C GLN A 298 15.90 16.24 -18.03
N THR A 299 15.50 16.25 -16.77
CA THR A 299 16.39 16.30 -15.61
C THR A 299 17.23 15.03 -15.50
N LEU A 300 16.61 13.86 -15.65
CA LEU A 300 17.32 12.58 -15.70
C LEU A 300 18.31 12.51 -16.84
N ILE A 301 17.92 12.89 -18.07
CA ILE A 301 18.82 12.91 -19.24
C ILE A 301 20.00 13.87 -19.02
N LYS A 302 19.76 15.07 -18.44
CA LYS A 302 20.84 16.03 -18.14
C LYS A 302 21.81 15.46 -17.09
N ARG A 303 21.35 14.78 -16.06
CA ARG A 303 22.21 14.15 -15.04
C ARG A 303 22.99 12.97 -15.61
N PHE A 304 22.37 12.09 -16.40
CA PHE A 304 23.06 10.98 -17.07
C PHE A 304 24.17 11.48 -18.02
N LYS A 305 23.92 12.58 -18.75
CA LYS A 305 24.96 13.21 -19.59
C LYS A 305 26.11 13.85 -18.79
N ARG A 306 25.86 14.31 -17.56
CA ARG A 306 26.89 14.82 -16.65
C ARG A 306 27.74 13.72 -16.03
N PHE A 307 27.18 12.54 -15.82
CA PHE A 307 27.92 11.38 -15.26
C PHE A 307 28.81 10.69 -16.30
N LYS A 308 28.56 10.96 -17.59
CA LYS A 308 29.32 10.38 -18.72
C LYS A 308 30.47 11.29 -19.22
N ARG A 309 30.62 12.44 -18.61
CA ARG A 309 31.76 13.36 -18.76
C ARG A 309 32.65 13.36 -17.52
#